data_2d49a66565bfefc42ddc6dea8eee7049
#
_entry.id   2d49a66565bfefc42ddc6dea8eee7049
#
_cell.length_a   1.000
_cell.length_b   1.000
_cell.length_c   1.000
_cell.angle_alpha   90.00
_cell.angle_beta   90.00
_cell.angle_gamma   90.00
#
_symmetry.space_group_name_H-M   'P 1'
#
loop_
_entity.id
_entity.type
_entity.pdbx_description
1 polymer ?
#
loop_
_entity_poly.entity_id
_entity_poly.type
_entity_poly.pdbx_seq_one_letter_code
_entity_poly.pdbx_strand_id
1 'polypeptide(L)'
;ANVVKLLAEMVEQTKGQIEPAMDAIIGRLMRTKTPTTTFRGNLSFGKLGKESYLSIPIWAYKQTMEATAETMKPHGAFEGQDLLRDVQYKNISKIDGDEIPAEQRVRCYKYGKQSIPMDESVERQFGAEKMKKGVEIIGTVDLKYVPFWLTVDEPMLFCAWPELTTDEKAGIQTEEHQKACQALSAFAKALERKGKCALCRACFREGSVVHFGALTPKFLPEGDFLLFSPLPYAEDWRADQVFRENEELEELPK
;
A
#
# COMPACT_ATOMS: atom_id res chain seq x y z
N ALA A 1 -46.77 -0.72 -8.37
CA ALA A 1 -47.17 0.56 -7.73
C ALA A 1 -46.92 0.56 -6.21
N ASN A 2 -47.10 -0.57 -5.51
CA ASN A 2 -46.95 -0.62 -4.05
C ASN A 2 -45.48 -0.55 -3.59
N VAL A 3 -44.54 -1.16 -4.31
CA VAL A 3 -43.11 -1.19 -3.92
C VAL A 3 -42.48 0.21 -3.95
N VAL A 4 -42.83 1.02 -4.95
CA VAL A 4 -42.31 2.40 -5.08
C VAL A 4 -42.85 3.29 -3.95
N LYS A 5 -44.12 3.11 -3.54
CA LYS A 5 -44.67 3.83 -2.41
C LYS A 5 -44.00 3.43 -1.09
N LEU A 6 -43.75 2.15 -0.88
CA LEU A 6 -43.10 1.62 0.30
C LEU A 6 -41.65 2.10 0.43
N LEU A 7 -40.94 2.14 -0.69
CA LEU A 7 -39.61 2.74 -0.77
C LEU A 7 -39.62 4.24 -0.50
N ALA A 8 -40.64 4.97 -0.99
CA ALA A 8 -40.77 6.40 -0.73
C ALA A 8 -40.99 6.67 0.77
N GLU A 9 -41.89 5.89 1.44
CA GLU A 9 -42.14 6.01 2.88
C GLU A 9 -40.87 5.67 3.71
N MET A 10 -40.13 4.65 3.32
CA MET A 10 -38.84 4.30 3.99
C MET A 10 -37.80 5.42 3.84
N VAL A 11 -37.74 6.08 2.70
CA VAL A 11 -36.79 7.16 2.45
C VAL A 11 -37.15 8.42 3.23
N GLU A 12 -38.47 8.75 3.37
CA GLU A 12 -38.90 9.84 4.23
C GLU A 12 -38.53 9.59 5.70
N GLN A 13 -38.67 8.35 6.18
CA GLN A 13 -38.28 8.00 7.55
C GLN A 13 -36.80 8.08 7.81
N THR A 14 -35.96 7.75 6.80
CA THR A 14 -34.51 7.74 6.92
C THR A 14 -33.83 9.03 6.48
N LYS A 15 -34.58 10.05 6.06
CA LYS A 15 -34.05 11.30 5.46
C LYS A 15 -33.08 11.03 4.26
N GLY A 16 -33.33 9.95 3.56
CA GLY A 16 -32.60 9.60 2.35
C GLY A 16 -33.12 10.33 1.12
N GLN A 17 -32.48 10.11 -0.01
CA GLN A 17 -32.94 10.57 -1.32
C GLN A 17 -33.22 9.37 -2.23
N ILE A 18 -34.33 9.45 -2.98
CA ILE A 18 -34.63 8.49 -4.04
C ILE A 18 -34.06 9.07 -5.33
N GLU A 19 -33.03 8.43 -5.86
CA GLU A 19 -32.51 8.77 -7.17
C GLU A 19 -32.83 7.67 -8.18
N PRO A 20 -33.04 8.02 -9.47
CA PRO A 20 -33.13 7.00 -10.51
C PRO A 20 -31.91 6.11 -10.49
N ALA A 21 -32.10 4.80 -10.70
CA ALA A 21 -31.02 3.81 -10.60
C ALA A 21 -29.80 4.17 -11.47
N MET A 22 -30.02 4.79 -12.64
CA MET A 22 -28.93 5.26 -13.50
C MET A 22 -28.17 6.42 -12.90
N ASP A 23 -28.85 7.40 -12.30
CA ASP A 23 -28.19 8.55 -11.66
C ASP A 23 -27.41 8.13 -10.42
N ALA A 24 -27.95 7.17 -9.64
CA ALA A 24 -27.24 6.57 -8.52
C ALA A 24 -25.96 5.84 -8.96
N ILE A 25 -26.00 5.11 -10.05
CA ILE A 25 -24.83 4.44 -10.63
C ILE A 25 -23.81 5.46 -11.13
N ILE A 26 -24.26 6.48 -11.87
CA ILE A 26 -23.38 7.56 -12.37
C ILE A 26 -22.79 8.34 -11.19
N GLY A 27 -23.58 8.68 -10.19
CA GLY A 27 -23.09 9.36 -8.98
C GLY A 27 -22.08 8.53 -8.20
N ARG A 28 -22.21 7.20 -8.17
CA ARG A 28 -21.21 6.30 -7.60
C ARG A 28 -19.93 6.25 -8.42
N LEU A 29 -20.01 6.21 -9.74
CA LEU A 29 -18.86 6.23 -10.64
C LEU A 29 -18.13 7.58 -10.59
N MET A 30 -18.85 8.67 -10.37
CA MET A 30 -18.27 10.02 -10.22
C MET A 30 -17.82 10.36 -8.81
N ARG A 31 -18.05 9.52 -7.82
CA ARG A 31 -17.52 9.75 -6.46
C ARG A 31 -16.00 9.72 -6.49
N THR A 32 -15.40 10.87 -6.53
CA THR A 32 -13.97 11.04 -6.22
C THR A 32 -13.76 10.71 -4.75
N LYS A 33 -13.21 9.54 -4.48
CA LYS A 33 -12.77 9.21 -3.11
C LYS A 33 -11.63 10.17 -2.76
N THR A 34 -11.78 10.88 -1.66
CA THR A 34 -10.66 11.66 -1.10
C THR A 34 -9.50 10.70 -0.84
N PRO A 35 -8.31 10.94 -1.39
CA PRO A 35 -7.18 10.05 -1.19
C PRO A 35 -6.83 10.02 0.31
N THR A 36 -6.78 8.82 0.86
CA THR A 36 -6.37 8.60 2.25
C THR A 36 -4.88 8.38 2.31
N THR A 37 -4.23 8.95 3.33
CA THR A 37 -2.80 8.74 3.56
C THR A 37 -2.53 7.26 3.83
N THR A 38 -1.72 6.65 2.99
CA THR A 38 -1.35 5.23 3.12
C THR A 38 -0.20 5.04 4.10
N PHE A 39 0.74 5.99 4.12
CA PHE A 39 1.94 5.93 4.94
C PHE A 39 2.32 7.32 5.43
N ARG A 40 2.82 7.37 6.66
CA ARG A 40 3.44 8.56 7.28
C ARG A 40 4.77 8.12 7.88
N GLY A 41 5.85 8.77 7.51
CA GLY A 41 7.19 8.42 7.97
C GLY A 41 8.24 9.33 7.40
N ASN A 42 9.50 8.91 7.46
CA ASN A 42 10.62 9.68 6.99
C ASN A 42 11.24 9.06 5.74
N LEU A 43 11.60 9.92 4.80
CA LEU A 43 12.50 9.60 3.70
C LEU A 43 13.92 9.93 4.15
N SER A 44 14.79 8.92 4.24
CA SER A 44 16.15 9.09 4.71
C SER A 44 17.16 8.80 3.61
N PHE A 45 18.25 9.56 3.61
CA PHE A 45 19.38 9.39 2.72
C PHE A 45 20.68 9.51 3.50
N GLY A 46 21.60 8.58 3.28
CA GLY A 46 22.87 8.53 4.01
C GLY A 46 22.81 7.75 5.32
N LYS A 47 23.94 7.66 6.03
CA LYS A 47 24.03 6.95 7.30
C LYS A 47 23.76 7.89 8.46
N LEU A 48 22.91 7.47 9.38
CA LEU A 48 22.62 8.21 10.61
C LEU A 48 23.93 8.55 11.35
N GLY A 49 24.06 9.82 11.75
CA GLY A 49 25.26 10.31 12.46
C GLY A 49 26.41 10.77 11.57
N LYS A 50 26.27 10.76 10.25
CA LYS A 50 27.20 11.39 9.31
C LYS A 50 26.67 12.75 8.85
N GLU A 51 27.55 13.67 8.47
CA GLU A 51 27.20 15.00 7.94
C GLU A 51 26.31 14.97 6.70
N SER A 52 26.34 13.86 5.96
CA SER A 52 25.53 13.64 4.76
C SER A 52 24.16 12.99 5.02
N TYR A 53 23.72 12.91 6.28
CA TYR A 53 22.42 12.34 6.59
C TYR A 53 21.29 13.36 6.35
N LEU A 54 20.37 13.01 5.48
CA LEU A 54 19.16 13.77 5.21
C LEU A 54 17.94 12.95 5.64
N SER A 55 17.03 13.58 6.35
CA SER A 55 15.75 12.98 6.74
C SER A 55 14.63 14.00 6.46
N ILE A 56 13.69 13.62 5.60
CA ILE A 56 12.57 14.45 5.20
C ILE A 56 11.29 13.75 5.66
N PRO A 57 10.44 14.36 6.47
CA PRO A 57 9.14 13.80 6.81
C PRO A 57 8.25 13.78 5.57
N ILE A 58 7.66 12.62 5.29
CA ILE A 58 6.84 12.40 4.10
C ILE A 58 5.52 11.71 4.44
N TRP A 59 4.52 12.03 3.65
CA TRP A 59 3.27 11.28 3.55
C TRP A 59 3.18 10.62 2.19
N ALA A 60 2.62 9.41 2.16
CA ALA A 60 2.39 8.68 0.92
C ALA A 60 0.90 8.50 0.66
N TYR A 61 0.52 8.73 -0.57
CA TYR A 61 -0.83 8.51 -1.08
C TYR A 61 -0.78 7.56 -2.25
N LYS A 62 -1.71 6.60 -2.30
CA LYS A 62 -1.89 5.78 -3.50
C LYS A 62 -2.45 6.66 -4.62
N GLN A 63 -1.84 6.59 -5.78
CA GLN A 63 -2.30 7.33 -6.95
C GLN A 63 -3.50 6.68 -7.61
N THR A 64 -3.52 5.36 -7.62
CA THR A 64 -4.59 4.53 -8.17
C THR A 64 -5.02 3.51 -7.13
N MET A 65 -6.27 3.11 -7.14
CA MET A 65 -6.78 2.03 -6.30
C MET A 65 -7.67 1.13 -7.14
N GLU A 66 -7.58 -0.18 -6.92
CA GLU A 66 -8.53 -1.12 -7.48
C GLU A 66 -9.94 -0.85 -6.94
N ALA A 67 -10.89 -0.68 -7.85
CA ALA A 67 -12.28 -0.54 -7.49
C ALA A 67 -12.89 -1.93 -7.29
N THR A 68 -12.88 -2.40 -6.05
CA THR A 68 -13.54 -3.67 -5.70
C THR A 68 -15.03 -3.45 -5.47
N ALA A 69 -15.85 -4.44 -5.86
CA ALA A 69 -17.26 -4.45 -5.53
C ALA A 69 -17.47 -4.45 -4.01
N GLU A 70 -18.54 -3.81 -3.56
CA GLU A 70 -18.86 -3.80 -2.14
C GLU A 70 -19.14 -5.24 -1.65
N THR A 71 -18.48 -5.62 -0.57
CA THR A 71 -18.68 -6.94 0.03
C THR A 71 -19.98 -6.92 0.82
N MET A 72 -20.91 -7.81 0.46
CA MET A 72 -22.11 -8.00 1.25
C MET A 72 -21.74 -8.66 2.58
N LYS A 73 -22.23 -8.07 3.68
CA LYS A 73 -22.10 -8.67 5.01
C LYS A 73 -23.36 -9.49 5.30
N PRO A 74 -23.24 -10.70 5.82
CA PRO A 74 -24.38 -11.45 6.28
C PRO A 74 -25.02 -10.75 7.50
N HIS A 75 -26.34 -10.59 7.47
CA HIS A 75 -27.15 -10.13 8.60
C HIS A 75 -28.11 -11.23 9.03
N GLY A 76 -28.54 -11.18 10.28
CA GLY A 76 -29.60 -12.07 10.77
C GLY A 76 -30.91 -11.83 9.99
N ALA A 77 -31.59 -12.90 9.59
CA ALA A 77 -32.84 -12.80 8.83
C ALA A 77 -33.98 -12.15 9.63
N PHE A 78 -33.91 -12.25 10.93
CA PHE A 78 -34.86 -11.67 11.86
C PHE A 78 -34.15 -10.64 12.72
N GLU A 79 -34.72 -9.44 12.87
CA GLU A 79 -34.27 -8.34 13.74
C GLU A 79 -33.03 -7.55 13.26
N GLY A 80 -32.48 -7.80 12.05
CA GLY A 80 -31.39 -7.00 11.51
C GLY A 80 -30.10 -6.99 12.37
N GLN A 81 -29.83 -8.08 13.09
CA GLN A 81 -28.70 -8.20 13.98
C GLN A 81 -27.41 -8.46 13.17
N ASP A 82 -26.33 -7.79 13.56
CA ASP A 82 -25.00 -8.07 13.05
C ASP A 82 -24.53 -9.47 13.47
N LEU A 83 -24.08 -10.28 12.51
CA LEU A 83 -23.56 -11.61 12.79
C LEU A 83 -22.06 -11.54 13.09
N LEU A 84 -21.66 -12.14 14.20
CA LEU A 84 -20.27 -12.36 14.55
C LEU A 84 -19.84 -13.74 14.06
N ARG A 85 -18.72 -13.79 13.34
CA ARG A 85 -18.14 -15.06 12.90
C ARG A 85 -17.35 -15.67 14.05
N ASP A 86 -17.80 -16.82 14.56
CA ASP A 86 -17.04 -17.65 15.48
C ASP A 86 -16.33 -18.77 14.72
N VAL A 87 -15.04 -18.97 14.98
CA VAL A 87 -14.20 -19.99 14.34
C VAL A 87 -13.60 -20.92 15.40
N GLN A 88 -14.08 -22.15 15.44
CA GLN A 88 -13.57 -23.18 16.33
C GLN A 88 -12.60 -24.12 15.59
N TYR A 89 -11.48 -24.45 16.22
CA TYR A 89 -10.50 -25.40 15.68
C TYR A 89 -10.57 -26.71 16.45
N LYS A 90 -10.88 -27.78 15.74
CA LYS A 90 -10.97 -29.14 16.32
C LYS A 90 -9.96 -30.10 15.69
N ASN A 91 -9.54 -31.10 16.42
CA ASN A 91 -8.65 -32.14 15.89
C ASN A 91 -9.39 -33.03 14.89
N ILE A 92 -8.88 -33.14 13.67
CA ILE A 92 -9.48 -33.97 12.58
C ILE A 92 -9.52 -35.45 12.95
N SER A 93 -8.57 -35.93 13.75
CA SER A 93 -8.49 -37.35 14.12
C SER A 93 -9.58 -37.82 15.08
N LYS A 94 -10.34 -36.87 15.67
CA LYS A 94 -11.45 -37.18 16.59
C LYS A 94 -12.69 -36.45 16.12
N ILE A 95 -13.75 -37.17 15.75
CA ILE A 95 -15.02 -36.62 15.23
C ILE A 95 -15.67 -35.69 16.25
N ASP A 96 -15.54 -35.98 17.54
CA ASP A 96 -16.00 -35.15 18.68
C ASP A 96 -14.83 -34.61 19.49
N GLY A 97 -13.74 -34.23 18.82
CA GLY A 97 -12.56 -33.68 19.51
C GLY A 97 -12.86 -32.36 20.19
N ASP A 98 -12.26 -32.18 21.37
CA ASP A 98 -12.30 -30.93 22.11
C ASP A 98 -11.71 -29.79 21.27
N GLU A 99 -12.19 -28.59 21.50
CA GLU A 99 -11.64 -27.39 20.87
C GLU A 99 -10.17 -27.18 21.29
N ILE A 100 -9.33 -26.91 20.29
CA ILE A 100 -7.91 -26.64 20.52
C ILE A 100 -7.75 -25.15 20.88
N PRO A 101 -7.33 -24.80 22.10
CA PRO A 101 -7.14 -23.43 22.51
C PRO A 101 -6.03 -22.75 21.68
N ALA A 102 -6.08 -21.43 21.57
CA ALA A 102 -5.17 -20.64 20.74
C ALA A 102 -3.68 -20.86 21.11
N GLU A 103 -3.40 -21.10 22.37
CA GLU A 103 -2.04 -21.33 22.92
C GLU A 103 -1.40 -22.64 22.42
N GLN A 104 -2.23 -23.63 22.05
CA GLN A 104 -1.77 -24.92 21.52
C GLN A 104 -1.73 -24.96 19.99
N ARG A 105 -1.99 -23.84 19.31
CA ARG A 105 -1.98 -23.72 17.86
C ARG A 105 -0.61 -23.24 17.41
N VAL A 106 0.07 -24.02 16.58
CA VAL A 106 1.35 -23.66 15.98
C VAL A 106 1.15 -23.38 14.49
N ARG A 107 1.80 -22.34 13.99
CA ARG A 107 1.82 -22.07 12.55
C ARG A 107 2.64 -23.12 11.84
N CYS A 108 2.15 -23.62 10.71
CA CYS A 108 2.84 -24.63 9.92
C CYS A 108 2.96 -24.18 8.46
N TYR A 109 4.10 -24.46 7.86
CA TYR A 109 4.24 -24.40 6.41
C TYR A 109 3.75 -25.71 5.79
N LYS A 110 2.93 -25.61 4.75
CA LYS A 110 2.46 -26.77 4.02
C LYS A 110 3.47 -27.13 2.94
N TYR A 111 4.11 -28.28 3.07
CA TYR A 111 5.02 -28.84 2.08
C TYR A 111 4.41 -30.12 1.51
N GLY A 112 3.77 -30.00 0.35
CA GLY A 112 3.02 -31.11 -0.24
C GLY A 112 1.87 -31.59 0.66
N LYS A 113 1.96 -32.86 1.13
CA LYS A 113 1.00 -33.47 2.06
C LYS A 113 1.37 -33.28 3.54
N GLN A 114 2.57 -32.79 3.82
CA GLN A 114 3.07 -32.61 5.19
C GLN A 114 2.93 -31.17 5.65
N SER A 115 2.67 -30.99 6.93
CA SER A 115 2.68 -29.69 7.59
C SER A 115 3.91 -29.61 8.49
N ILE A 116 4.80 -28.67 8.22
CA ILE A 116 6.03 -28.46 8.99
C ILE A 116 5.74 -27.36 10.03
N PRO A 117 5.72 -27.69 11.34
CA PRO A 117 5.48 -26.70 12.37
C PRO A 117 6.66 -25.72 12.43
N MET A 118 6.35 -24.43 12.52
CA MET A 118 7.33 -23.37 12.68
C MET A 118 7.21 -22.83 14.09
N ASP A 119 8.20 -23.11 14.89
CA ASP A 119 8.33 -22.50 16.22
C ASP A 119 8.83 -21.04 16.10
N GLU A 120 8.48 -20.19 17.05
CA GLU A 120 8.89 -18.75 17.02
C GLU A 120 10.41 -18.58 16.93
N SER A 121 11.18 -19.52 17.50
CA SER A 121 12.64 -19.50 17.43
C SER A 121 13.14 -19.71 16.01
N VAL A 122 12.51 -20.61 15.27
CA VAL A 122 12.81 -20.92 13.88
C VAL A 122 12.34 -19.78 12.97
N GLU A 123 11.14 -19.25 13.21
CA GLU A 123 10.60 -18.11 12.48
C GLU A 123 11.50 -16.86 12.59
N ARG A 124 12.10 -16.64 13.78
CA ARG A 124 13.07 -15.56 13.99
C ARG A 124 14.38 -15.75 13.23
N GLN A 125 14.84 -16.99 13.06
CA GLN A 125 16.06 -17.30 12.30
C GLN A 125 15.87 -17.14 10.79
N PHE A 126 14.69 -17.48 10.28
CA PHE A 126 14.33 -17.31 8.87
C PHE A 126 13.76 -15.92 8.55
N GLY A 127 13.38 -15.16 9.56
CA GLY A 127 12.85 -13.81 9.39
C GLY A 127 13.92 -12.87 8.84
N ALA A 128 13.63 -12.21 7.74
CA ALA A 128 14.46 -11.11 7.25
C ALA A 128 14.64 -10.04 8.34
N GLU A 129 15.80 -9.38 8.36
CA GLU A 129 16.04 -8.26 9.27
C GLU A 129 14.87 -7.28 9.23
N LYS A 130 14.25 -7.07 10.40
CA LYS A 130 13.11 -6.17 10.52
C LYS A 130 13.59 -4.73 10.35
N MET A 131 13.31 -4.16 9.19
CA MET A 131 13.55 -2.74 8.96
C MET A 131 12.58 -1.91 9.82
N LYS A 132 13.06 -0.82 10.42
CA LYS A 132 12.19 0.17 11.05
C LYS A 132 11.30 0.83 10.02
N LYS A 133 10.11 1.25 10.44
CA LYS A 133 9.19 2.01 9.59
C LYS A 133 9.88 3.22 8.98
N GLY A 134 9.89 3.33 7.66
CA GLY A 134 10.54 4.43 6.94
C GLY A 134 10.86 4.07 5.50
N VAL A 135 11.36 5.04 4.76
CA VAL A 135 11.85 4.90 3.41
C VAL A 135 13.31 5.33 3.38
N GLU A 136 14.20 4.44 2.95
CA GLU A 136 15.63 4.69 2.89
C GLU A 136 16.13 4.64 1.46
N ILE A 137 16.77 5.72 1.02
CA ILE A 137 17.39 5.79 -0.30
C ILE A 137 18.73 5.06 -0.26
N ILE A 138 18.87 4.05 -1.11
CA ILE A 138 20.07 3.23 -1.23
C ILE A 138 21.07 3.89 -2.17
N GLY A 139 20.58 4.46 -3.29
CA GLY A 139 21.41 5.07 -4.30
C GLY A 139 20.59 5.69 -5.42
N THR A 140 21.27 6.17 -6.46
CA THR A 140 20.60 6.74 -7.63
C THR A 140 21.10 6.05 -8.90
N VAL A 141 20.18 5.81 -9.84
CA VAL A 141 20.46 5.21 -11.15
C VAL A 141 19.87 6.06 -12.26
N ASP A 142 20.34 5.90 -13.48
CA ASP A 142 19.74 6.60 -14.62
C ASP A 142 18.33 6.07 -14.88
N LEU A 143 17.41 6.98 -15.17
CA LEU A 143 15.99 6.66 -15.37
C LEU A 143 15.76 5.60 -16.45
N LYS A 144 16.65 5.51 -17.46
CA LYS A 144 16.60 4.50 -18.53
C LYS A 144 16.64 3.05 -18.03
N TYR A 145 17.22 2.80 -16.85
CA TYR A 145 17.30 1.46 -16.25
C TYR A 145 16.05 1.05 -15.47
N VAL A 146 15.11 1.97 -15.29
CA VAL A 146 13.83 1.70 -14.63
C VAL A 146 12.69 2.06 -15.58
N PRO A 147 12.49 1.27 -16.66
CA PRO A 147 11.38 1.49 -17.57
C PRO A 147 10.05 1.19 -16.85
N PHE A 148 8.96 1.80 -17.34
CA PHE A 148 7.65 1.69 -16.70
C PHE A 148 7.13 0.24 -16.60
N TRP A 149 7.49 -0.63 -17.54
CA TRP A 149 7.07 -2.04 -17.55
C TRP A 149 7.77 -2.89 -16.46
N LEU A 150 8.83 -2.37 -15.85
CA LEU A 150 9.48 -3.00 -14.71
C LEU A 150 8.78 -2.70 -13.38
N THR A 151 7.85 -1.75 -13.36
CA THR A 151 7.13 -1.38 -12.13
C THR A 151 6.00 -2.36 -11.86
N VAL A 152 5.90 -2.81 -10.62
CA VAL A 152 4.88 -3.75 -10.14
C VAL A 152 4.02 -3.02 -9.11
N ASP A 153 2.76 -3.41 -9.00
CA ASP A 153 1.85 -2.86 -8.00
C ASP A 153 1.50 -1.36 -8.19
N GLU A 154 0.68 -0.84 -7.30
CA GLU A 154 0.16 0.52 -7.36
C GLU A 154 1.20 1.56 -6.97
N PRO A 155 1.47 2.58 -7.81
CA PRO A 155 2.42 3.63 -7.47
C PRO A 155 1.86 4.53 -6.36
N MET A 156 2.77 5.01 -5.51
CA MET A 156 2.45 5.93 -4.42
C MET A 156 3.10 7.29 -4.65
N LEU A 157 2.35 8.34 -4.37
CA LEU A 157 2.82 9.71 -4.43
C LEU A 157 3.33 10.12 -3.04
N PHE A 158 4.59 10.52 -2.96
CA PHE A 158 5.20 11.03 -1.74
C PHE A 158 5.22 12.55 -1.76
N CYS A 159 4.64 13.15 -0.72
CA CYS A 159 4.71 14.58 -0.46
C CYS A 159 5.42 14.84 0.87
N ALA A 160 6.06 15.99 1.00
CA ALA A 160 6.64 16.39 2.25
C ALA A 160 5.55 16.93 3.18
N TRP A 161 5.46 16.35 4.36
CA TRP A 161 4.50 16.80 5.36
C TRP A 161 5.02 16.50 6.77
N PRO A 162 5.21 17.51 7.63
CA PRO A 162 5.53 17.29 9.04
C PRO A 162 4.34 16.69 9.78
N GLU A 163 4.58 16.10 10.93
CA GLU A 163 3.50 15.77 11.85
C GLU A 163 2.72 17.02 12.23
N LEU A 164 1.41 17.02 11.96
CA LEU A 164 0.53 18.12 12.36
C LEU A 164 0.40 18.12 13.88
N THR A 165 0.91 19.14 14.51
CA THR A 165 0.55 19.47 15.90
C THR A 165 -0.89 19.97 15.95
N THR A 166 -1.51 19.96 17.12
CA THR A 166 -2.91 20.38 17.32
C THR A 166 -3.19 21.81 16.82
N ASP A 167 -2.19 22.67 16.83
CA ASP A 167 -2.28 24.07 16.42
C ASP A 167 -2.23 24.24 14.89
N GLU A 168 -1.67 23.27 14.18
CA GLU A 168 -1.53 23.30 12.72
C GLU A 168 -2.83 22.91 11.98
N LYS A 169 -3.79 22.35 12.66
CA LYS A 169 -5.15 22.15 12.12
C LYS A 169 -5.83 23.46 11.75
N ALA A 170 -5.28 24.59 12.21
CA ALA A 170 -5.73 25.93 11.86
C ALA A 170 -5.17 26.47 10.53
N GLY A 171 -4.42 25.68 9.76
CA GLY A 171 -3.91 26.08 8.44
C GLY A 171 -2.61 26.88 8.46
N ILE A 172 -1.93 26.98 9.60
CA ILE A 172 -0.65 27.70 9.73
C ILE A 172 0.46 26.73 9.29
N GLN A 173 1.12 27.04 8.18
CA GLN A 173 2.32 26.30 7.75
C GLN A 173 3.48 26.65 8.67
N THR A 174 3.99 25.63 9.40
CA THR A 174 5.16 25.82 10.24
C THR A 174 6.44 25.96 9.40
N GLU A 175 7.48 26.57 9.98
CA GLU A 175 8.80 26.65 9.33
C GLU A 175 9.36 25.25 8.98
N GLU A 176 9.07 24.24 9.78
CA GLU A 176 9.49 22.86 9.53
C GLU A 176 8.82 22.27 8.30
N HIS A 177 7.53 22.55 8.10
CA HIS A 177 6.82 22.17 6.89
C HIS A 177 7.45 22.80 5.65
N GLN A 178 7.73 24.09 5.69
CA GLN A 178 8.36 24.79 4.57
C GLN A 178 9.75 24.22 4.26
N LYS A 179 10.56 23.95 5.27
CA LYS A 179 11.88 23.32 5.12
C LYS A 179 11.78 21.91 4.51
N ALA A 180 10.81 21.10 4.95
CA ALA A 180 10.57 19.77 4.39
C ALA A 180 10.14 19.84 2.91
N CYS A 181 9.22 20.75 2.57
CA CYS A 181 8.79 20.97 1.19
C CYS A 181 9.93 21.43 0.30
N GLN A 182 10.76 22.38 0.77
CA GLN A 182 11.93 22.86 0.05
C GLN A 182 12.96 21.75 -0.17
N ALA A 183 13.22 20.92 0.85
CA ALA A 183 14.14 19.80 0.74
C ALA A 183 13.67 18.75 -0.27
N LEU A 184 12.38 18.38 -0.24
CA LEU A 184 11.80 17.44 -1.18
C LEU A 184 11.84 17.99 -2.61
N SER A 185 11.45 19.26 -2.80
CA SER A 185 11.48 19.95 -4.09
C SER A 185 12.90 20.03 -4.65
N ALA A 186 13.89 20.40 -3.82
CA ALA A 186 15.29 20.44 -4.23
C ALA A 186 15.80 19.05 -4.66
N PHE A 187 15.43 18.01 -3.93
CA PHE A 187 15.80 16.64 -4.25
C PHE A 187 15.15 16.17 -5.56
N ALA A 188 13.83 16.41 -5.75
CA ALA A 188 13.12 16.08 -6.97
C ALA A 188 13.73 16.79 -8.20
N LYS A 189 13.99 18.08 -8.10
CA LYS A 189 14.64 18.87 -9.17
C LYS A 189 16.07 18.40 -9.47
N ALA A 190 16.81 17.96 -8.45
CA ALA A 190 18.14 17.41 -8.64
C ALA A 190 18.12 16.09 -9.41
N LEU A 191 17.15 15.21 -9.12
CA LEU A 191 16.96 13.96 -9.87
C LEU A 191 16.59 14.23 -11.33
N GLU A 192 15.66 15.13 -11.57
CA GLU A 192 15.24 15.51 -12.93
C GLU A 192 16.38 16.07 -13.76
N ARG A 193 17.11 17.07 -13.22
CA ARG A 193 18.24 17.69 -13.92
C ARG A 193 19.32 16.69 -14.31
N LYS A 194 19.49 15.61 -13.52
CA LYS A 194 20.46 14.55 -13.79
C LYS A 194 19.90 13.39 -14.60
N GLY A 195 18.60 13.38 -14.93
CA GLY A 195 17.92 12.26 -15.58
C GLY A 195 18.00 10.96 -14.78
N LYS A 196 17.94 11.06 -13.45
CA LYS A 196 18.08 9.93 -12.53
C LYS A 196 16.82 9.68 -11.70
N CYS A 197 16.68 8.44 -11.25
CA CYS A 197 15.75 8.08 -10.19
C CYS A 197 16.52 7.58 -8.96
N ALA A 198 15.91 7.65 -7.80
CA ALA A 198 16.49 7.12 -6.58
C ALA A 198 15.94 5.72 -6.30
N LEU A 199 16.83 4.76 -6.07
CA LEU A 199 16.44 3.44 -5.59
C LEU A 199 16.31 3.49 -4.08
N CYS A 200 15.23 2.94 -3.56
CA CYS A 200 14.95 2.94 -2.14
C CYS A 200 14.37 1.61 -1.67
N ARG A 201 14.50 1.38 -0.39
CA ARG A 201 13.80 0.35 0.35
C ARG A 201 12.79 1.01 1.28
N ALA A 202 11.57 0.50 1.29
CA ALA A 202 10.46 1.06 2.05
C ALA A 202 9.85 0.02 2.98
N CYS A 203 9.67 0.39 4.24
CA CYS A 203 8.92 -0.38 5.21
C CYS A 203 7.75 0.49 5.70
N PHE A 204 6.53 0.19 5.25
CA PHE A 204 5.36 1.01 5.53
C PHE A 204 4.76 0.77 6.91
N ARG A 205 4.99 -0.42 7.48
CA ARG A 205 4.59 -0.77 8.85
C ARG A 205 5.74 -1.50 9.53
N GLU A 206 5.95 -1.23 10.80
CA GLU A 206 6.97 -1.91 11.59
C GLU A 206 6.76 -3.43 11.55
N GLY A 207 7.82 -4.16 11.23
CA GLY A 207 7.78 -5.62 11.09
C GLY A 207 7.10 -6.14 9.83
N SER A 208 6.71 -5.29 8.88
CA SER A 208 6.19 -5.72 7.57
C SER A 208 7.33 -6.02 6.58
N VAL A 209 6.93 -6.63 5.46
CA VAL A 209 7.84 -6.88 4.34
C VAL A 209 8.44 -5.57 3.84
N VAL A 210 9.72 -5.61 3.49
CA VAL A 210 10.44 -4.48 2.90
C VAL A 210 10.18 -4.49 1.40
N HIS A 211 9.75 -3.34 0.86
CA HIS A 211 9.52 -3.16 -0.57
C HIS A 211 10.70 -2.39 -1.17
N PHE A 212 11.24 -2.90 -2.27
CA PHE A 212 12.16 -2.14 -3.10
C PHE A 212 11.39 -1.33 -4.13
N GLY A 213 11.86 -0.12 -4.41
CA GLY A 213 11.20 0.73 -5.38
C GLY A 213 12.09 1.83 -5.92
N ALA A 214 11.61 2.45 -6.97
CA ALA A 214 12.22 3.63 -7.58
C ALA A 214 11.40 4.87 -7.26
N LEU A 215 12.08 5.94 -6.86
CA LEU A 215 11.53 7.26 -6.67
C LEU A 215 11.84 8.10 -7.90
N THR A 216 10.81 8.47 -8.65
CA THR A 216 10.92 9.37 -9.80
C THR A 216 10.33 10.73 -9.48
N PRO A 217 10.93 11.84 -9.93
CA PRO A 217 10.37 13.16 -9.71
C PRO A 217 9.06 13.32 -10.48
N LYS A 218 8.07 13.94 -9.84
CA LYS A 218 6.79 14.30 -10.45
C LYS A 218 6.40 15.71 -10.05
N PHE A 219 6.18 16.56 -11.04
CA PHE A 219 5.80 17.94 -10.85
C PHE A 219 4.34 18.12 -11.23
N LEU A 220 3.54 18.61 -10.29
CA LEU A 220 2.12 18.89 -10.46
C LEU A 220 1.88 20.38 -10.14
N PRO A 221 0.75 20.97 -10.57
CA PRO A 221 0.42 22.35 -10.23
C PRO A 221 0.39 22.61 -8.72
N GLU A 222 0.05 21.58 -7.94
CA GLU A 222 -0.07 21.67 -6.48
C GLU A 222 1.29 21.59 -5.77
N GLY A 223 2.35 21.15 -6.46
CA GLY A 223 3.69 21.05 -5.87
C GLY A 223 4.59 20.00 -6.49
N ASP A 224 5.76 19.89 -5.90
CA ASP A 224 6.79 18.93 -6.30
C ASP A 224 6.69 17.66 -5.45
N PHE A 225 6.63 16.50 -6.11
CA PHE A 225 6.40 15.20 -5.51
C PHE A 225 7.44 14.19 -5.97
N LEU A 226 7.51 13.06 -5.25
CA LEU A 226 8.23 11.88 -5.69
C LEU A 226 7.23 10.74 -5.90
N LEU A 227 7.27 10.11 -7.06
CA LEU A 227 6.48 8.93 -7.37
C LEU A 227 7.29 7.69 -6.99
N PHE A 228 6.80 6.96 -6.00
CA PHE A 228 7.34 5.65 -5.62
C PHE A 228 6.67 4.58 -6.46
N SER A 229 7.46 3.90 -7.26
CA SER A 229 7.03 2.74 -8.04
C SER A 229 7.73 1.49 -7.51
N PRO A 230 6.98 0.51 -6.98
CA PRO A 230 7.57 -0.75 -6.52
C PRO A 230 8.24 -1.48 -7.67
N LEU A 231 9.37 -2.11 -7.38
CA LEU A 231 10.13 -2.93 -8.32
C LEU A 231 10.00 -4.40 -7.96
N PRO A 232 10.01 -5.31 -8.94
CA PRO A 232 9.96 -6.74 -8.68
C PRO A 232 11.25 -7.22 -8.03
N TYR A 233 11.15 -8.25 -7.22
CA TYR A 233 12.31 -9.02 -6.79
C TYR A 233 12.82 -9.90 -7.94
N ALA A 234 14.09 -10.31 -7.87
CA ALA A 234 14.67 -11.17 -8.89
C ALA A 234 13.93 -12.50 -9.05
N GLU A 235 13.32 -13.01 -7.97
CA GLU A 235 12.49 -14.22 -7.94
C GLU A 235 11.12 -14.06 -8.62
N ASP A 236 10.63 -12.82 -8.73
CA ASP A 236 9.38 -12.51 -9.43
C ASP A 236 9.59 -12.43 -10.95
N TRP A 237 10.84 -12.30 -11.38
CA TRP A 237 11.20 -12.18 -12.79
C TRP A 237 11.26 -13.56 -13.46
N ARG A 238 10.30 -13.85 -14.32
CA ARG A 238 10.20 -15.12 -15.06
C ARG A 238 10.63 -14.93 -16.51
N ALA A 239 11.93 -14.79 -16.73
CA ALA A 239 12.49 -14.61 -18.06
C ALA A 239 12.17 -15.77 -19.02
N ASP A 240 12.03 -17.00 -18.48
CA ASP A 240 11.82 -18.22 -19.27
C ASP A 240 10.40 -18.33 -19.84
N GLN A 241 9.46 -17.50 -19.38
CA GLN A 241 8.06 -17.49 -19.86
C GLN A 241 7.80 -16.47 -20.99
N VAL A 242 8.82 -15.77 -21.45
CA VAL A 242 8.70 -14.93 -22.63
C VAL A 242 8.59 -15.85 -23.85
N PHE A 243 7.41 -15.96 -24.42
CA PHE A 243 7.22 -16.65 -25.70
C PHE A 243 8.05 -15.90 -26.74
N ARG A 244 9.15 -16.52 -27.17
CA ARG A 244 9.93 -16.03 -28.29
C ARG A 244 9.13 -16.31 -29.57
N GLU A 245 8.26 -15.42 -29.95
CA GLU A 245 7.57 -15.53 -31.24
C GLU A 245 8.41 -15.02 -32.41
N ASN A 246 9.48 -14.27 -32.16
CA ASN A 246 10.33 -13.74 -33.23
C ASN A 246 11.81 -13.84 -32.87
N GLU A 247 12.58 -14.40 -33.78
CA GLU A 247 14.04 -14.51 -33.75
C GLU A 247 14.79 -13.16 -33.75
N GLU A 248 14.06 -12.04 -33.82
CA GLU A 248 14.62 -10.67 -33.80
C GLU A 248 14.95 -10.10 -32.41
N LEU A 249 14.76 -10.87 -31.33
CA LEU A 249 15.09 -10.46 -29.96
C LEU A 249 16.50 -10.87 -29.51
N GLU A 250 17.37 -11.30 -30.44
CA GLU A 250 18.72 -11.74 -30.11
C GLU A 250 19.69 -10.65 -29.63
N GLU A 251 19.30 -9.37 -29.63
CA GLU A 251 20.17 -8.25 -29.25
C GLU A 251 19.74 -7.53 -27.98
N LEU A 252 19.33 -8.25 -26.93
CA LEU A 252 19.28 -7.65 -25.60
C LEU A 252 20.68 -7.62 -25.01
N PRO A 253 21.26 -6.45 -24.71
CA PRO A 253 22.59 -6.36 -24.12
C PRO A 253 22.58 -7.06 -22.76
N LYS A 254 23.60 -7.92 -22.56
CA LYS A 254 23.91 -8.64 -21.32
C LYS A 254 24.22 -7.69 -20.18
#